data_1ab6c007fd6a708c68b0e4f0cae64e6e
#
_entry.id   1ab6c007fd6a708c68b0e4f0cae64e6e
#
_cell.length_a   1.000
_cell.length_b   1.000
_cell.length_c   1.000
_cell.angle_alpha   90.00
_cell.angle_beta   90.00
_cell.angle_gamma   90.00
#
_symmetry.space_group_name_H-M   'P 1'
#
loop_
_entity.id
_entity.type
_entity.pdbx_description
1 polymer ?
#
loop_
_entity_poly.entity_id
_entity_poly.type
_entity_poly.pdbx_seq_one_letter_code
_entity_poly.pdbx_strand_id
1 'polypeptide(L)'
;MTDAWDPSIPEHKAIAHQIELGNGIPEMRHLKRSREALKTVGFQIEHEEDLADRPDPIPWYYPLEGNISNAQTFWDYLMVWRISWSGRFVSHNSIWLMERLGLLPKGTYDVSESLKVAGESLVKGGQKKVRNTIRARTSSLN
;
A
#
# COMPACT_ATOMS: atom_id res chain seq x y z
N MET A 1 -5.62 6.52 -7.56
CA MET A 1 -6.28 5.20 -7.51
C MET A 1 -6.31 4.59 -8.87
N THR A 2 -6.13 3.28 -8.97
CA THR A 2 -6.19 2.54 -10.24
C THR A 2 -7.58 2.62 -10.87
N ASP A 3 -7.69 2.38 -12.17
CA ASP A 3 -8.97 2.38 -12.89
C ASP A 3 -9.92 1.24 -12.42
N ALA A 4 -9.38 0.23 -11.71
CA ALA A 4 -10.16 -0.86 -11.12
C ALA A 4 -10.85 -0.49 -9.78
N TRP A 5 -10.57 0.69 -9.22
CA TRP A 5 -11.21 1.14 -8.00
C TRP A 5 -12.63 1.64 -8.28
N ASP A 6 -13.61 1.11 -7.57
CA ASP A 6 -15.02 1.49 -7.68
C ASP A 6 -15.52 2.02 -6.33
N PRO A 7 -15.90 3.30 -6.23
CA PRO A 7 -16.40 3.90 -5.00
C PRO A 7 -17.78 3.38 -4.58
N SER A 8 -18.50 2.68 -5.46
CA SER A 8 -19.80 2.07 -5.13
C SER A 8 -19.63 0.80 -4.30
N ILE A 9 -18.44 0.20 -4.31
CA ILE A 9 -18.13 -1.00 -3.55
C ILE A 9 -17.67 -0.59 -2.14
N PRO A 10 -18.43 -0.95 -1.06
CA PRO A 10 -18.10 -0.54 0.31
C PRO A 10 -16.71 -0.96 0.76
N GLU A 11 -16.25 -2.12 0.32
CA GLU A 11 -14.93 -2.65 0.65
C GLU A 11 -13.79 -1.83 0.01
N HIS A 12 -13.96 -1.40 -1.25
CA HIS A 12 -12.99 -0.52 -1.93
C HIS A 12 -12.92 0.83 -1.22
N LYS A 13 -14.07 1.37 -0.82
CA LYS A 13 -14.15 2.61 -0.06
C LYS A 13 -13.47 2.52 1.30
N ALA A 14 -13.66 1.41 2.03
CA ALA A 14 -13.02 1.19 3.32
C ALA A 14 -11.48 1.09 3.20
N ILE A 15 -10.98 0.38 2.19
CA ILE A 15 -9.54 0.28 1.92
C ILE A 15 -8.95 1.66 1.57
N ALA A 16 -9.64 2.42 0.70
CA ALA A 16 -9.23 3.77 0.35
C ALA A 16 -9.12 4.67 1.58
N HIS A 17 -10.15 4.66 2.42
CA HIS A 17 -10.19 5.46 3.64
C HIS A 17 -9.06 5.09 4.62
N GLN A 18 -8.74 3.82 4.77
CA GLN A 18 -7.63 3.39 5.60
C GLN A 18 -6.26 3.83 5.06
N ILE A 19 -6.09 3.83 3.72
CA ILE A 19 -4.88 4.35 3.08
C ILE A 19 -4.78 5.86 3.28
N GLU A 20 -5.88 6.59 3.13
CA GLU A 20 -5.96 8.05 3.34
C GLU A 20 -5.57 8.42 4.76
N LEU A 21 -6.20 7.78 5.76
CA LEU A 21 -5.90 8.02 7.17
C LEU A 21 -4.43 7.70 7.51
N GLY A 22 -3.95 6.53 7.08
CA GLY A 22 -2.60 6.09 7.42
C GLY A 22 -1.48 6.89 6.76
N ASN A 23 -1.74 7.51 5.58
CA ASN A 23 -0.76 8.33 4.87
C ASN A 23 -1.00 9.84 5.04
N GLY A 24 -2.02 10.25 5.80
CA GLY A 24 -2.36 11.66 5.98
C GLY A 24 -2.80 12.35 4.69
N ILE A 25 -3.39 11.61 3.75
CA ILE A 25 -3.87 12.14 2.46
C ILE A 25 -5.34 12.50 2.60
N PRO A 26 -5.77 13.73 2.25
CA PRO A 26 -7.15 14.16 2.48
C PRO A 26 -8.19 13.42 1.63
N GLU A 27 -7.86 13.03 0.42
CA GLU A 27 -8.75 12.30 -0.49
C GLU A 27 -7.96 11.66 -1.63
N MET A 28 -8.15 10.37 -1.85
CA MET A 28 -7.60 9.67 -3.01
C MET A 28 -8.58 9.76 -4.19
N ARG A 29 -8.09 10.25 -5.32
CA ARG A 29 -8.89 10.47 -6.53
C ARG A 29 -8.52 9.51 -7.66
N HIS A 30 -9.45 9.30 -8.59
CA HIS A 30 -9.20 8.53 -9.81
C HIS A 30 -8.11 9.19 -10.68
N LEU A 31 -7.29 8.39 -11.35
CA LEU A 31 -6.30 8.84 -12.35
C LEU A 31 -6.94 9.71 -13.44
N LYS A 32 -8.17 9.37 -13.86
CA LYS A 32 -8.93 10.18 -14.83
C LYS A 32 -9.00 11.64 -14.43
N ARG A 33 -9.28 11.95 -13.17
CA ARG A 33 -9.37 13.33 -12.67
C ARG A 33 -8.01 14.05 -12.70
N SER A 34 -6.93 13.34 -12.43
CA SER A 34 -5.57 13.89 -12.55
C SER A 34 -5.22 14.21 -13.99
N ARG A 35 -5.57 13.32 -14.94
CA ARG A 35 -5.42 13.57 -16.38
C ARG A 35 -6.21 14.79 -16.86
N GLU A 36 -7.46 14.91 -16.43
CA GLU A 36 -8.32 16.06 -16.74
C GLU A 36 -7.73 17.36 -16.18
N ALA A 37 -7.25 17.36 -14.95
CA ALA A 37 -6.62 18.53 -14.35
C ALA A 37 -5.37 18.97 -15.12
N LEU A 38 -4.49 18.04 -15.50
CA LEU A 38 -3.30 18.33 -16.30
C LEU A 38 -3.68 18.96 -17.65
N LYS A 39 -4.66 18.39 -18.33
CA LYS A 39 -5.16 18.95 -19.63
C LYS A 39 -5.74 20.35 -19.45
N THR A 40 -6.49 20.58 -18.37
CA THR A 40 -7.12 21.89 -18.09
C THR A 40 -6.11 23.02 -17.91
N VAL A 41 -4.94 22.71 -17.32
CA VAL A 41 -3.84 23.67 -17.17
C VAL A 41 -2.90 23.74 -18.38
N GLY A 42 -3.21 23.01 -19.48
CA GLY A 42 -2.47 23.09 -20.73
C GLY A 42 -1.28 22.12 -20.87
N PHE A 43 -1.11 21.17 -19.94
CA PHE A 43 -0.10 20.12 -20.09
C PHE A 43 -0.52 19.08 -21.14
N GLN A 44 0.44 18.66 -21.96
CA GLN A 44 0.32 17.48 -22.81
C GLN A 44 0.94 16.28 -22.10
N ILE A 45 0.19 15.19 -22.03
CA ILE A 45 0.68 13.93 -21.43
C ILE A 45 1.42 13.18 -22.55
N GLU A 46 2.75 13.15 -22.52
CA GLU A 46 3.57 12.45 -23.50
C GLU A 46 3.66 10.96 -23.22
N HIS A 47 3.70 10.58 -21.95
CA HIS A 47 3.80 9.19 -21.54
C HIS A 47 3.03 8.94 -20.24
N GLU A 48 2.33 7.83 -20.18
CA GLU A 48 1.63 7.39 -18.98
C GLU A 48 1.76 5.88 -18.84
N GLU A 49 2.22 5.43 -17.68
CA GLU A 49 2.40 4.02 -17.36
C GLU A 49 1.99 3.77 -15.90
N ASP A 50 1.25 2.70 -15.66
CA ASP A 50 1.00 2.21 -14.30
C ASP A 50 2.09 1.20 -13.92
N LEU A 51 3.05 1.65 -13.14
CA LEU A 51 4.17 0.81 -12.69
C LEU A 51 3.72 -0.36 -11.81
N ALA A 52 2.55 -0.26 -11.19
CA ALA A 52 1.98 -1.33 -10.38
C ALA A 52 1.33 -2.45 -11.23
N ASP A 53 1.12 -2.20 -12.53
CA ASP A 53 0.57 -3.18 -13.49
C ASP A 53 1.64 -3.94 -14.27
N ARG A 54 2.91 -3.67 -14.04
CA ARG A 54 3.98 -4.42 -14.69
C ARG A 54 3.89 -5.90 -14.33
N PRO A 55 4.10 -6.81 -15.30
CA PRO A 55 4.11 -8.25 -15.07
C PRO A 55 5.40 -8.70 -14.39
N ASP A 56 5.68 -8.16 -13.22
CA ASP A 56 6.85 -8.55 -12.44
C ASP A 56 6.58 -9.88 -11.72
N PRO A 57 7.59 -10.77 -11.64
CA PRO A 57 7.45 -12.06 -10.95
C PRO A 57 7.24 -11.88 -9.44
N ILE A 58 7.67 -10.75 -8.88
CA ILE A 58 7.52 -10.40 -7.47
C ILE A 58 6.60 -9.20 -7.37
N PRO A 59 5.47 -9.28 -6.61
CA PRO A 59 4.57 -8.15 -6.45
C PRO A 59 5.27 -6.98 -5.75
N TRP A 60 5.02 -5.75 -6.20
CA TRP A 60 5.63 -4.55 -5.64
C TRP A 60 5.37 -4.37 -4.13
N TYR A 61 4.30 -4.92 -3.62
CA TYR A 61 3.90 -4.83 -2.21
C TYR A 61 4.47 -5.95 -1.33
N TYR A 62 5.29 -6.88 -1.87
CA TYR A 62 5.84 -8.00 -1.11
C TYR A 62 6.59 -7.60 0.19
N PRO A 63 7.32 -6.46 0.23
CA PRO A 63 7.99 -6.08 1.47
C PRO A 63 7.00 -5.72 2.59
N LEU A 64 5.84 -5.14 2.21
CA LEU A 64 4.78 -4.76 3.15
C LEU A 64 3.96 -5.97 3.65
N GLU A 65 3.91 -7.02 2.86
CA GLU A 65 3.25 -8.29 3.22
C GLU A 65 3.98 -9.05 4.32
N GLY A 66 5.28 -8.79 4.50
CA GLY A 66 6.13 -9.49 5.47
C GLY A 66 6.43 -10.94 5.05
N ASN A 67 6.29 -11.27 3.78
CA ASN A 67 6.59 -12.59 3.24
C ASN A 67 8.08 -12.73 2.90
N ILE A 68 8.80 -13.43 3.76
CA ILE A 68 10.25 -13.63 3.68
C ILE A 68 10.67 -14.45 2.44
N SER A 69 9.76 -15.24 1.87
CA SER A 69 10.06 -16.12 0.72
C SER A 69 10.55 -15.37 -0.52
N ASN A 70 10.21 -14.10 -0.65
CA ASN A 70 10.60 -13.25 -1.78
C ASN A 70 11.86 -12.41 -1.52
N ALA A 71 12.46 -12.51 -0.34
CA ALA A 71 13.68 -11.78 0.00
C ALA A 71 14.87 -12.33 -0.79
N GLN A 72 15.63 -11.44 -1.45
CA GLN A 72 16.76 -11.82 -2.31
C GLN A 72 18.12 -11.54 -1.68
N THR A 73 18.18 -10.57 -0.78
CA THR A 73 19.39 -10.17 -0.09
C THR A 73 19.26 -10.25 1.42
N PHE A 74 20.38 -10.28 2.14
CA PHE A 74 20.38 -10.25 3.61
C PHE A 74 19.66 -9.00 4.17
N TRP A 75 19.87 -7.85 3.56
CA TRP A 75 19.22 -6.60 3.97
C TRP A 75 17.72 -6.61 3.71
N ASP A 76 17.34 -7.20 2.60
CA ASP A 76 15.94 -7.39 2.23
C ASP A 76 15.25 -8.33 3.22
N TYR A 77 15.92 -9.46 3.56
CA TYR A 77 15.45 -10.38 4.60
C TYR A 77 15.20 -9.65 5.95
N LEU A 78 16.17 -8.83 6.38
CA LEU A 78 16.04 -8.09 7.64
C LEU A 78 14.88 -7.07 7.60
N MET A 79 14.70 -6.37 6.48
CA MET A 79 13.62 -5.42 6.27
C MET A 79 12.26 -6.10 6.27
N VAL A 80 12.11 -7.19 5.52
CA VAL A 80 10.87 -7.96 5.44
C VAL A 80 10.54 -8.62 6.78
N TRP A 81 11.56 -9.17 7.47
CA TRP A 81 11.37 -9.71 8.82
C TRP A 81 10.83 -8.67 9.80
N ARG A 82 11.36 -7.44 9.77
CA ARG A 82 10.89 -6.34 10.63
C ARG A 82 9.39 -6.05 10.45
N ILE A 83 8.87 -6.26 9.24
CA ILE A 83 7.46 -6.04 8.91
C ILE A 83 6.62 -7.30 9.18
N SER A 84 7.23 -8.47 9.30
CA SER A 84 6.54 -9.71 9.68
C SER A 84 5.90 -9.61 11.07
N TRP A 85 5.02 -10.55 11.42
CA TRP A 85 4.33 -10.55 12.72
C TRP A 85 5.29 -10.46 13.91
N SER A 86 6.35 -11.26 13.91
CA SER A 86 7.36 -11.26 14.99
C SER A 86 8.16 -9.96 15.04
N GLY A 87 8.58 -9.45 13.89
CA GLY A 87 9.30 -8.19 13.80
C GLY A 87 8.43 -6.98 14.23
N ARG A 88 7.17 -6.97 13.86
CA ARG A 88 6.20 -5.96 14.32
C ARG A 88 6.01 -6.03 15.83
N PHE A 89 5.84 -7.21 16.40
CA PHE A 89 5.71 -7.36 17.85
C PHE A 89 6.91 -6.75 18.58
N VAL A 90 8.13 -7.08 18.16
CA VAL A 90 9.36 -6.53 18.76
C VAL A 90 9.43 -5.01 18.57
N SER A 91 9.23 -4.52 17.33
CA SER A 91 9.33 -3.09 17.01
C SER A 91 8.30 -2.25 17.78
N HIS A 92 7.04 -2.67 17.81
CA HIS A 92 5.97 -1.94 18.52
C HIS A 92 6.19 -1.89 20.02
N ASN A 93 6.55 -3.01 20.64
CA ASN A 93 6.86 -3.03 22.08
C ASN A 93 8.10 -2.19 22.42
N SER A 94 9.11 -2.18 21.53
CA SER A 94 10.29 -1.34 21.72
C SER A 94 9.94 0.14 21.62
N ILE A 95 9.16 0.56 20.63
CA ILE A 95 8.70 1.95 20.48
C ILE A 95 7.88 2.38 21.70
N TRP A 96 6.92 1.55 22.13
CA TRP A 96 6.10 1.82 23.29
C TRP A 96 6.96 2.00 24.55
N LEU A 97 7.94 1.11 24.79
CA LEU A 97 8.83 1.18 25.93
C LEU A 97 9.71 2.44 25.88
N MET A 98 10.29 2.75 24.72
CA MET A 98 11.14 3.93 24.55
C MET A 98 10.35 5.23 24.72
N GLU A 99 9.11 5.29 24.26
CA GLU A 99 8.22 6.42 24.50
C GLU A 99 7.91 6.57 26.00
N ARG A 100 7.64 5.46 26.69
CA ARG A 100 7.37 5.46 28.13
C ARG A 100 8.59 5.86 28.99
N LEU A 101 9.79 5.54 28.52
CA LEU A 101 11.05 5.95 29.16
C LEU A 101 11.46 7.41 28.82
N GLY A 102 10.71 8.10 27.97
CA GLY A 102 10.99 9.46 27.51
C GLY A 102 12.14 9.56 26.51
N LEU A 103 12.56 8.44 25.90
CA LEU A 103 13.59 8.40 24.85
C LEU A 103 13.02 8.78 23.49
N LEU A 104 11.71 8.67 23.29
CA LEU A 104 11.00 9.08 22.10
C LEU A 104 9.91 10.11 22.46
N PRO A 105 9.57 11.01 21.50
CA PRO A 105 8.45 11.94 21.67
C PRO A 105 7.13 11.21 21.88
N LYS A 106 6.24 11.81 22.67
CA LYS A 106 4.88 11.30 22.87
C LYS A 106 4.13 11.25 21.53
N GLY A 107 3.40 10.16 21.29
CA GLY A 107 2.66 9.93 20.04
C GLY A 107 3.43 9.16 18.96
N THR A 108 4.72 8.82 19.20
CA THR A 108 5.50 8.00 18.26
C THR A 108 4.87 6.62 18.08
N TYR A 109 4.33 6.04 19.13
CA TYR A 109 3.62 4.76 19.08
C TYR A 109 2.35 4.85 18.20
N ASP A 110 1.55 5.90 18.36
CA ASP A 110 0.32 6.10 17.58
C ASP A 110 0.61 6.27 16.09
N VAL A 111 1.69 6.98 15.74
CA VAL A 111 2.16 7.10 14.35
C VAL A 111 2.57 5.72 13.79
N SER A 112 3.25 4.91 14.59
CA SER A 112 3.65 3.56 14.20
C SER A 112 2.44 2.65 13.92
N GLU A 113 1.38 2.74 14.73
CA GLU A 113 0.12 2.02 14.50
C GLU A 113 -0.59 2.51 13.22
N SER A 114 -0.64 3.80 12.97
CA SER A 114 -1.22 4.36 11.75
C SER A 114 -0.50 3.88 10.48
N LEU A 115 0.83 3.87 10.50
CA LEU A 115 1.64 3.36 9.39
C LEU A 115 1.42 1.87 9.13
N LYS A 116 1.21 1.07 10.18
CA LYS A 116 0.87 -0.35 10.07
C LYS A 116 -0.47 -0.53 9.34
N VAL A 117 -1.51 0.20 9.74
CA VAL A 117 -2.84 0.16 9.09
C VAL A 117 -2.74 0.57 7.62
N ALA A 118 -1.97 1.61 7.31
CA ALA A 118 -1.71 2.04 5.93
C ALA A 118 -1.04 0.94 5.10
N GLY A 119 0.01 0.31 5.63
CA GLY A 119 0.74 -0.76 4.96
C GLY A 119 -0.15 -1.97 4.67
N GLU A 120 -0.95 -2.42 5.64
CA GLU A 120 -1.89 -3.54 5.46
C GLU A 120 -2.97 -3.22 4.42
N SER A 121 -3.43 -1.99 4.37
CA SER A 121 -4.43 -1.54 3.39
C SER A 121 -3.86 -1.45 1.97
N LEU A 122 -2.60 -1.04 1.82
CA LEU A 122 -1.88 -1.06 0.55
C LEU A 122 -1.72 -2.49 0.01
N VAL A 123 -1.36 -3.45 0.87
CA VAL A 123 -1.27 -4.87 0.49
C VAL A 123 -2.63 -5.40 0.02
N LYS A 124 -3.69 -5.15 0.78
CA LYS A 124 -5.07 -5.55 0.40
C LYS A 124 -5.49 -4.95 -0.94
N GLY A 125 -5.18 -3.68 -1.18
CA GLY A 125 -5.45 -3.00 -2.44
C GLY A 125 -4.70 -3.64 -3.61
N GLY A 126 -3.42 -3.91 -3.45
CA GLY A 126 -2.58 -4.56 -4.46
C GLY A 126 -3.04 -5.99 -4.79
N GLN A 127 -3.32 -6.80 -3.76
CA GLN A 127 -3.81 -8.18 -3.95
C GLN A 127 -5.14 -8.25 -4.70
N LYS A 128 -6.07 -7.31 -4.43
CA LYS A 128 -7.37 -7.27 -5.12
C LYS A 128 -7.23 -6.94 -6.60
N LYS A 129 -6.33 -6.04 -6.97
CA LYS A 129 -6.06 -5.71 -8.37
C LYS A 129 -5.56 -6.94 -9.14
N VAL A 130 -4.58 -7.68 -8.59
CA VAL A 130 -4.08 -8.93 -9.18
C VAL A 130 -5.20 -9.96 -9.36
N ARG A 131 -6.05 -10.11 -8.36
CA ARG A 131 -7.18 -11.06 -8.40
C ARG A 131 -8.18 -10.75 -9.51
N ASN A 132 -8.49 -9.47 -9.74
CA ASN A 132 -9.42 -9.06 -10.79
C ASN A 132 -8.84 -9.28 -12.19
N THR A 133 -7.55 -9.04 -12.39
CA THR A 133 -6.88 -9.27 -13.68
C THR A 133 -6.87 -10.75 -14.07
N ILE A 134 -6.59 -11.65 -13.14
CA ILE A 134 -6.63 -13.10 -13.38
C ILE A 134 -8.05 -13.56 -13.69
N ARG A 135 -9.07 -13.04 -13.02
CA ARG A 135 -10.48 -13.42 -13.25
C ARG A 135 -11.01 -12.97 -14.61
N ALA A 136 -10.62 -11.79 -15.08
CA ALA A 136 -10.98 -11.32 -16.41
C ALA A 136 -10.33 -12.17 -17.53
N ARG A 137 -9.10 -12.63 -17.31
CA ARG A 137 -8.38 -13.48 -18.27
C ARG A 137 -8.97 -14.88 -18.41
N THR A 138 -9.47 -15.47 -17.31
CA THR A 138 -10.13 -16.78 -17.33
C THR A 138 -11.55 -16.74 -17.90
N SER A 139 -12.26 -15.63 -17.79
CA SER A 139 -13.60 -15.48 -18.38
C SER A 139 -13.59 -15.20 -19.89
N SER A 140 -12.46 -14.81 -20.46
CA SER A 140 -12.31 -14.58 -21.91
C SER A 140 -11.79 -15.82 -22.68
N LEU A 141 -11.52 -16.93 -21.98
CA LEU A 141 -11.03 -18.20 -22.57
C LEU A 141 -12.06 -19.32 -22.54
N ASN A 142 -13.30 -19.06 -22.10
CA ASN A 142 -14.47 -19.92 -22.21
C ASN A 142 -15.50 -19.22 -23.13
#